data_0fb4c7034fd741aac3607018429d25ca
#
_entry.id   0fb4c7034fd741aac3607018429d25ca
#
_cell.length_a   1.000
_cell.length_b   1.000
_cell.length_c   1.000
_cell.angle_alpha   90.00
_cell.angle_beta   90.00
_cell.angle_gamma   90.00
#
_symmetry.space_group_name_H-M   'P 1'
#
loop_
_entity.id
_entity.type
_entity.pdbx_description
1 polymer ?
#
loop_
_entity_poly.entity_id
_entity_poly.type
_entity_poly.pdbx_seq_one_letter_code
_entity_poly.pdbx_strand_id
1 'polypeptide(L)'
;MNADRIRVWLLVTIMGLIMLGSFWVYEVMRRNAELAAASNQVRSAPDYFVEQFNFVRLSQSGKTNYRVTGEKLTHFPKEDEFEIIQPRIVGIDQEQTPMNIRADRAVIKKKVKEEGQATPEDQIHMLGNVLVERSSVNKQAALKLETETLTLFPDSERMKTDAPVLMTTASAVLNALGLEANNATQKIDFPHRVTMVIDNARLQQAQTPTNTKAKPQRRKLRK
;
A
#
# COMPACT_ATOMS: atom_id res chain seq x y z
N MET A 1 78.23 28.58 15.69
CA MET A 1 76.82 28.09 15.88
C MET A 1 76.88 26.56 15.84
N ASN A 2 76.57 25.89 16.94
CA ASN A 2 76.81 24.45 17.06
C ASN A 2 75.80 23.68 16.21
N ALA A 3 76.24 22.86 15.32
CA ALA A 3 75.39 22.06 14.37
C ALA A 3 74.36 21.25 15.07
N ASP A 4 74.60 20.81 16.30
CA ASP A 4 73.60 20.05 17.13
C ASP A 4 72.44 20.91 17.57
N ARG A 5 72.63 22.20 17.84
CA ARG A 5 71.51 23.12 18.21
C ARG A 5 70.58 23.35 16.99
N ILE A 6 71.10 23.43 15.79
CA ILE A 6 70.32 23.60 14.56
C ILE A 6 69.48 22.37 14.31
N ARG A 7 70.03 21.16 14.50
CA ARG A 7 69.29 19.89 14.35
C ARG A 7 68.13 19.80 15.33
N VAL A 8 68.32 20.19 16.61
CA VAL A 8 67.28 20.18 17.60
C VAL A 8 66.14 21.15 17.26
N TRP A 9 66.47 22.39 16.86
CA TRP A 9 65.50 23.36 16.42
C TRP A 9 64.73 22.94 15.18
N LEU A 10 65.37 22.26 14.24
CA LEU A 10 64.76 21.72 13.03
C LEU A 10 63.77 20.56 13.36
N LEU A 11 64.13 19.67 14.30
CA LEU A 11 63.22 18.63 14.80
C LEU A 11 61.99 19.21 15.52
N VAL A 12 62.15 20.23 16.33
CA VAL A 12 61.06 20.91 17.04
C VAL A 12 60.10 21.58 16.06
N THR A 13 60.63 22.24 15.03
CA THR A 13 59.75 22.86 13.97
C THR A 13 59.01 21.85 13.14
N ILE A 14 59.62 20.74 12.78
CA ILE A 14 58.96 19.65 12.04
C ILE A 14 57.86 19.03 12.91
N MET A 15 58.14 18.78 14.20
CA MET A 15 57.18 18.22 15.13
C MET A 15 55.99 19.15 15.34
N GLY A 16 56.24 20.47 15.42
CA GLY A 16 55.19 21.52 15.50
C GLY A 16 54.31 21.54 14.21
N LEU A 17 54.90 21.42 13.04
CA LEU A 17 54.16 21.35 11.78
C LEU A 17 53.29 20.08 11.66
N ILE A 18 53.81 18.94 12.10
CA ILE A 18 53.02 17.69 12.15
C ILE A 18 51.84 17.84 13.11
N MET A 19 52.02 18.45 14.26
CA MET A 19 50.97 18.67 15.24
C MET A 19 49.88 19.62 14.72
N LEU A 20 50.26 20.71 14.06
CA LEU A 20 49.31 21.61 13.38
C LEU A 20 48.58 20.94 12.23
N GLY A 21 49.25 20.15 11.41
CA GLY A 21 48.65 19.39 10.32
C GLY A 21 47.64 18.35 10.84
N SER A 22 48.00 17.65 11.92
CA SER A 22 47.12 16.66 12.55
C SER A 22 45.85 17.32 13.15
N PHE A 23 46.03 18.48 13.79
CA PHE A 23 44.87 19.26 14.32
C PHE A 23 43.96 19.75 13.20
N TRP A 24 44.53 20.22 12.09
CA TRP A 24 43.73 20.66 10.94
C TRP A 24 42.95 19.51 10.31
N VAL A 25 43.57 18.35 10.11
CA VAL A 25 42.87 17.14 9.62
C VAL A 25 41.74 16.72 10.58
N TYR A 26 41.99 16.70 11.88
CA TYR A 26 40.96 16.39 12.88
C TYR A 26 39.77 17.35 12.81
N GLU A 27 40.02 18.66 12.70
CA GLU A 27 38.97 19.68 12.60
C GLU A 27 38.15 19.53 11.31
N VAL A 28 38.80 19.24 10.18
CA VAL A 28 38.10 18.97 8.91
C VAL A 28 37.24 17.71 9.01
N MET A 29 37.76 16.64 9.61
CA MET A 29 36.99 15.40 9.81
C MET A 29 35.80 15.63 10.75
N ARG A 30 35.99 16.39 11.82
CA ARG A 30 34.91 16.74 12.76
C ARG A 30 33.79 17.52 12.07
N ARG A 31 34.13 18.56 11.31
CA ARG A 31 33.14 19.37 10.55
C ARG A 31 32.40 18.51 9.51
N ASN A 32 33.09 17.62 8.83
CA ASN A 32 32.44 16.72 7.88
C ASN A 32 31.50 15.73 8.58
N ALA A 33 31.85 15.24 9.78
CA ALA A 33 30.99 14.39 10.58
C ALA A 33 29.75 15.15 11.10
N GLU A 34 29.89 16.41 11.53
CA GLU A 34 28.79 17.27 11.95
C GLU A 34 27.84 17.59 10.78
N LEU A 35 28.38 17.88 9.59
CA LEU A 35 27.60 18.08 8.36
C LEU A 35 26.87 16.81 7.93
N ALA A 36 27.51 15.64 8.04
CA ALA A 36 26.87 14.35 7.76
C ALA A 36 25.76 14.03 8.77
N ALA A 37 25.96 14.34 10.05
CA ALA A 37 24.93 14.18 11.09
C ALA A 37 23.74 15.13 10.87
N ALA A 38 24.01 16.40 10.52
CA ALA A 38 22.97 17.37 10.18
C ALA A 38 22.22 16.95 8.90
N SER A 39 22.91 16.41 7.89
CA SER A 39 22.29 15.84 6.68
C SER A 39 21.38 14.64 7.00
N ASN A 40 21.74 13.82 7.98
CA ASN A 40 20.88 12.72 8.43
C ASN A 40 19.64 13.18 9.20
N GLN A 41 19.71 14.32 9.92
CA GLN A 41 18.51 14.93 10.54
C GLN A 41 17.56 15.56 9.51
N VAL A 42 18.07 16.14 8.45
CA VAL A 42 17.28 16.72 7.34
C VAL A 42 16.60 15.66 6.48
N ARG A 43 17.10 14.41 6.49
CA ARG A 43 16.52 13.29 5.72
C ARG A 43 15.20 12.72 6.26
N SER A 44 14.66 13.25 7.34
CA SER A 44 13.25 13.01 7.73
C SER A 44 12.26 13.78 6.84
N ALA A 45 12.75 14.74 6.05
CA ALA A 45 11.92 15.45 5.08
C ALA A 45 11.74 14.59 3.81
N PRO A 46 10.59 14.70 3.15
CA PRO A 46 10.38 14.06 1.85
C PRO A 46 11.42 14.54 0.84
N ASP A 47 11.95 13.63 0.03
CA ASP A 47 12.92 13.97 -1.02
C ASP A 47 12.26 14.30 -2.35
N TYR A 48 11.09 13.73 -2.63
CA TYR A 48 10.27 14.10 -3.78
C TYR A 48 8.78 13.85 -3.54
N PHE A 49 7.96 14.47 -4.37
CA PHE A 49 6.52 14.20 -4.44
C PHE A 49 6.05 14.22 -5.90
N VAL A 50 4.96 13.54 -6.17
CA VAL A 50 4.29 13.52 -7.48
C VAL A 50 2.82 13.81 -7.25
N GLU A 51 2.26 14.75 -8.02
CA GLU A 51 0.84 15.10 -7.97
C GLU A 51 0.08 14.43 -9.12
N GLN A 52 -1.17 14.04 -8.86
CA GLN A 52 -2.09 13.44 -9.83
C GLN A 52 -1.47 12.28 -10.62
N PHE A 53 -0.84 11.34 -9.90
CA PHE A 53 -0.16 10.20 -10.51
C PHE A 53 -1.13 9.07 -10.90
N ASN A 54 -0.71 8.27 -11.87
CA ASN A 54 -1.37 7.04 -12.29
C ASN A 54 -0.31 5.97 -12.52
N PHE A 55 -0.24 5.02 -11.60
CA PHE A 55 0.69 3.91 -11.65
C PHE A 55 -0.05 2.63 -12.03
N VAL A 56 0.51 1.85 -12.97
CA VAL A 56 -0.05 0.57 -13.40
C VAL A 56 0.98 -0.52 -13.19
N ARG A 57 0.62 -1.55 -12.42
CA ARG A 57 1.43 -2.76 -12.30
C ARG A 57 0.89 -3.83 -13.25
N LEU A 58 1.79 -4.39 -14.05
CA LEU A 58 1.48 -5.50 -14.94
C LEU A 58 1.81 -6.82 -14.25
N SER A 59 1.02 -7.86 -14.53
CA SER A 59 1.34 -9.23 -14.17
C SER A 59 2.47 -9.77 -15.05
N GLN A 60 3.04 -10.93 -14.70
CA GLN A 60 4.05 -11.59 -15.53
C GLN A 60 3.53 -11.93 -16.95
N SER A 61 2.21 -12.06 -17.12
CA SER A 61 1.57 -12.27 -18.44
C SER A 61 1.35 -10.98 -19.24
N GLY A 62 1.79 -9.81 -18.75
CA GLY A 62 1.62 -8.51 -19.39
C GLY A 62 0.24 -7.89 -19.25
N LYS A 63 -0.70 -8.54 -18.54
CA LYS A 63 -2.01 -7.95 -18.23
C LYS A 63 -1.91 -7.00 -17.05
N THR A 64 -2.79 -5.99 -16.99
CA THR A 64 -2.89 -5.10 -15.84
C THR A 64 -3.31 -5.90 -14.61
N ASN A 65 -2.47 -5.91 -13.58
CA ASN A 65 -2.79 -6.54 -12.30
C ASN A 65 -3.58 -5.56 -11.43
N TYR A 66 -3.02 -4.37 -11.21
CA TYR A 66 -3.73 -3.30 -10.54
C TYR A 66 -3.24 -1.92 -11.00
N ARG A 67 -4.11 -0.94 -10.80
CA ARG A 67 -3.83 0.48 -11.04
C ARG A 67 -3.98 1.24 -9.74
N VAL A 68 -3.02 2.10 -9.44
CA VAL A 68 -3.06 3.01 -8.29
C VAL A 68 -3.07 4.44 -8.79
N THR A 69 -4.03 5.22 -8.33
CA THR A 69 -4.11 6.66 -8.56
C THR A 69 -4.24 7.38 -7.23
N GLY A 70 -3.86 8.63 -7.18
CA GLY A 70 -3.99 9.46 -5.99
C GLY A 70 -3.73 10.92 -6.31
N GLU A 71 -4.09 11.79 -5.38
CA GLU A 71 -3.90 13.23 -5.51
C GLU A 71 -2.42 13.59 -5.38
N LYS A 72 -1.74 13.01 -4.39
CA LYS A 72 -0.32 13.26 -4.12
C LYS A 72 0.35 11.99 -3.61
N LEU A 73 1.53 11.70 -4.13
CA LEU A 73 2.45 10.67 -3.64
C LEU A 73 3.70 11.37 -3.12
N THR A 74 4.12 11.05 -1.90
CA THR A 74 5.30 11.61 -1.24
C THR A 74 6.21 10.48 -0.81
N HIS A 75 7.51 10.58 -1.08
CA HIS A 75 8.50 9.59 -0.65
C HIS A 75 9.28 10.10 0.57
N PHE A 76 9.43 9.22 1.56
CA PHE A 76 10.21 9.45 2.78
C PHE A 76 11.42 8.52 2.79
N PRO A 77 12.63 9.02 2.50
CA PRO A 77 13.81 8.18 2.27
C PRO A 77 14.34 7.50 3.52
N LYS A 78 14.05 8.02 4.71
CA LYS A 78 14.53 7.45 5.97
C LYS A 78 13.85 6.12 6.30
N GLU A 79 12.55 6.04 6.08
CA GLU A 79 11.72 4.87 6.30
C GLU A 79 11.56 4.01 5.03
N ASP A 80 12.01 4.50 3.87
CA ASP A 80 11.73 3.96 2.51
C ASP A 80 10.23 3.73 2.32
N GLU A 81 9.43 4.70 2.77
CA GLU A 81 7.97 4.67 2.73
C GLU A 81 7.42 5.66 1.69
N PHE A 82 6.28 5.31 1.11
CA PHE A 82 5.53 6.19 0.23
C PHE A 82 4.18 6.50 0.88
N GLU A 83 3.87 7.77 1.01
CA GLU A 83 2.55 8.22 1.44
C GLU A 83 1.73 8.68 0.24
N ILE A 84 0.47 8.26 0.18
CA ILE A 84 -0.48 8.64 -0.87
C ILE A 84 -1.69 9.32 -0.22
N ILE A 85 -2.06 10.47 -0.74
CA ILE A 85 -3.29 11.17 -0.37
C ILE A 85 -4.38 10.81 -1.38
N GLN A 86 -5.60 10.50 -0.86
CA GLN A 86 -6.77 10.07 -1.62
C GLN A 86 -6.46 8.90 -2.58
N PRO A 87 -5.88 7.80 -2.08
CA PRO A 87 -5.54 6.66 -2.92
C PRO A 87 -6.80 6.00 -3.48
N ARG A 88 -6.72 5.59 -4.74
CA ARG A 88 -7.69 4.73 -5.41
C ARG A 88 -6.95 3.59 -6.09
N ILE A 89 -7.25 2.38 -5.69
CA ILE A 89 -6.67 1.16 -6.24
C ILE A 89 -7.77 0.43 -7.00
N VAL A 90 -7.53 0.14 -8.26
CA VAL A 90 -8.41 -0.68 -9.10
C VAL A 90 -7.65 -1.96 -9.43
N GLY A 91 -8.06 -3.06 -8.82
CA GLY A 91 -7.57 -4.40 -9.11
C GLY A 91 -8.53 -5.15 -10.02
N ILE A 92 -8.01 -6.13 -10.72
CA ILE A 92 -8.81 -7.05 -11.53
C ILE A 92 -8.53 -8.44 -10.98
N ASP A 93 -9.57 -9.14 -10.53
CA ASP A 93 -9.42 -10.50 -10.03
C ASP A 93 -9.32 -11.53 -11.15
N GLN A 94 -9.17 -12.82 -10.79
CA GLN A 94 -9.07 -13.91 -11.75
C GLN A 94 -10.32 -14.04 -12.63
N GLU A 95 -11.49 -13.64 -12.14
CA GLU A 95 -12.76 -13.62 -12.87
C GLU A 95 -12.96 -12.35 -13.70
N GLN A 96 -11.93 -11.50 -13.81
CA GLN A 96 -11.97 -10.18 -14.47
C GLN A 96 -12.97 -9.20 -13.85
N THR A 97 -13.33 -9.41 -12.59
CA THR A 97 -14.23 -8.53 -11.86
C THR A 97 -13.42 -7.38 -11.24
N PRO A 98 -13.75 -6.12 -11.54
CA PRO A 98 -13.00 -5.01 -10.98
C PRO A 98 -13.32 -4.86 -9.49
N MET A 99 -12.25 -4.75 -8.68
CA MET A 99 -12.29 -4.39 -7.28
C MET A 99 -11.73 -3.00 -7.12
N ASN A 100 -12.51 -2.10 -6.55
CA ASN A 100 -12.13 -0.73 -6.28
C ASN A 100 -11.89 -0.55 -4.78
N ILE A 101 -10.73 -0.02 -4.41
CA ILE A 101 -10.37 0.30 -3.03
C ILE A 101 -10.05 1.77 -2.96
N ARG A 102 -10.60 2.48 -1.99
CA ARG A 102 -10.31 3.88 -1.72
C ARG A 102 -10.16 4.12 -0.22
N ALA A 103 -9.40 5.16 0.12
CA ALA A 103 -9.20 5.63 1.49
C ALA A 103 -8.82 7.12 1.49
N ASP A 104 -8.71 7.71 2.67
CA ASP A 104 -8.22 9.08 2.78
C ASP A 104 -6.71 9.15 2.58
N ARG A 105 -5.98 8.13 3.06
CA ARG A 105 -4.52 8.04 2.99
C ARG A 105 -4.07 6.59 2.84
N ALA A 106 -2.92 6.40 2.18
CA ALA A 106 -2.22 5.12 2.20
C ALA A 106 -0.73 5.31 2.48
N VAL A 107 -0.12 4.34 3.16
CA VAL A 107 1.32 4.24 3.38
C VAL A 107 1.81 2.92 2.80
N ILE A 108 2.74 3.00 1.86
CA ILE A 108 3.36 1.82 1.25
C ILE A 108 4.70 1.57 1.91
N LYS A 109 4.87 0.36 2.45
CA LYS A 109 6.11 -0.15 3.02
C LYS A 109 6.62 -1.29 2.17
N LYS A 110 7.86 -1.17 1.69
CA LYS A 110 8.46 -2.19 0.83
C LYS A 110 9.13 -3.29 1.65
N LYS A 111 8.95 -4.54 1.20
CA LYS A 111 9.68 -5.73 1.72
C LYS A 111 9.61 -5.90 3.23
N VAL A 112 8.44 -5.69 3.80
CA VAL A 112 8.18 -5.96 5.23
C VAL A 112 8.01 -7.46 5.43
N LYS A 113 8.67 -8.03 6.44
CA LYS A 113 8.50 -9.41 6.85
C LYS A 113 7.59 -9.48 8.07
N GLU A 114 6.43 -10.11 7.93
CA GLU A 114 5.57 -10.43 9.07
C GLU A 114 5.99 -11.72 9.77
N GLU A 115 5.61 -11.85 11.04
CA GLU A 115 5.83 -13.06 11.81
C GLU A 115 5.08 -14.24 11.17
N GLY A 116 5.79 -15.32 10.88
CA GLY A 116 5.25 -16.51 10.20
C GLY A 116 5.31 -16.50 8.67
N GLN A 117 5.80 -15.42 8.04
CA GLN A 117 6.01 -15.39 6.58
C GLN A 117 7.42 -15.84 6.18
N ALA A 118 7.50 -16.60 5.09
CA ALA A 118 8.78 -17.09 4.56
C ALA A 118 9.57 -15.99 3.85
N THR A 119 8.88 -15.09 3.13
CA THR A 119 9.48 -14.03 2.31
C THR A 119 8.88 -12.66 2.66
N PRO A 120 9.70 -11.60 2.67
CA PRO A 120 9.19 -10.24 2.84
C PRO A 120 8.37 -9.82 1.61
N GLU A 121 7.23 -9.15 1.83
CA GLU A 121 6.35 -8.64 0.78
C GLU A 121 6.04 -7.15 0.96
N ASP A 122 5.61 -6.50 -0.11
CA ASP A 122 5.17 -5.11 -0.06
C ASP A 122 3.83 -5.01 0.67
N GLN A 123 3.67 -4.00 1.53
CA GLN A 123 2.46 -3.73 2.29
C GLN A 123 1.91 -2.35 1.96
N ILE A 124 0.61 -2.25 1.75
CA ILE A 124 -0.11 -0.99 1.57
C ILE A 124 -1.09 -0.84 2.72
N HIS A 125 -0.79 0.07 3.63
CA HIS A 125 -1.66 0.41 4.76
C HIS A 125 -2.62 1.51 4.33
N MET A 126 -3.90 1.19 4.16
CA MET A 126 -4.98 2.13 3.87
C MET A 126 -5.55 2.65 5.18
N LEU A 127 -5.75 3.96 5.30
CA LEU A 127 -6.11 4.65 6.53
C LEU A 127 -7.22 5.68 6.28
N GLY A 128 -8.24 5.68 7.11
CA GLY A 128 -9.38 6.59 7.10
C GLY A 128 -10.39 6.26 6.00
N ASN A 129 -11.64 6.07 6.38
CA ASN A 129 -12.78 5.87 5.47
C ASN A 129 -12.52 4.84 4.36
N VAL A 130 -11.90 3.72 4.72
CA VAL A 130 -11.55 2.68 3.75
C VAL A 130 -12.80 2.02 3.21
N LEU A 131 -12.95 2.05 1.90
CA LEU A 131 -14.05 1.44 1.18
C LEU A 131 -13.51 0.50 0.11
N VAL A 132 -13.94 -0.76 0.18
CA VAL A 132 -13.70 -1.79 -0.84
C VAL A 132 -15.01 -2.11 -1.53
N GLU A 133 -15.06 -1.97 -2.84
CA GLU A 133 -16.22 -2.28 -3.66
C GLU A 133 -15.83 -3.28 -4.75
N ARG A 134 -16.55 -4.39 -4.81
CA ARG A 134 -16.47 -5.36 -5.89
C ARG A 134 -17.78 -5.35 -6.65
N SER A 135 -17.74 -4.92 -7.90
CA SER A 135 -18.91 -4.93 -8.77
C SER A 135 -18.99 -6.27 -9.47
N SER A 136 -20.14 -6.90 -9.48
CA SER A 136 -20.39 -8.10 -10.27
C SER A 136 -21.41 -7.85 -11.36
N VAL A 137 -21.21 -8.46 -12.52
CA VAL A 137 -22.17 -8.46 -13.64
C VAL A 137 -23.50 -9.04 -13.17
N ASN A 138 -23.48 -10.04 -12.30
CA ASN A 138 -24.62 -10.54 -11.58
C ASN A 138 -24.66 -9.85 -10.22
N LYS A 139 -25.62 -8.98 -9.94
CA LYS A 139 -25.81 -8.23 -8.68
C LYS A 139 -25.64 -9.07 -7.41
N GLN A 140 -25.72 -10.39 -7.52
CA GLN A 140 -25.58 -11.37 -6.43
C GLN A 140 -24.18 -11.44 -5.83
N ALA A 141 -23.13 -11.12 -6.59
CA ALA A 141 -21.73 -11.14 -6.12
C ALA A 141 -21.18 -9.73 -5.82
N ALA A 142 -22.03 -8.71 -5.79
CA ALA A 142 -21.62 -7.38 -5.38
C ALA A 142 -21.26 -7.38 -3.89
N LEU A 143 -20.11 -6.82 -3.56
CA LEU A 143 -19.59 -6.70 -2.20
C LEU A 143 -19.21 -5.25 -1.94
N LYS A 144 -19.62 -4.74 -0.79
CA LYS A 144 -19.16 -3.47 -0.23
C LYS A 144 -18.62 -3.72 1.16
N LEU A 145 -17.40 -3.28 1.44
CA LEU A 145 -16.75 -3.39 2.74
C LEU A 145 -16.28 -2.02 3.18
N GLU A 146 -16.62 -1.62 4.39
CA GLU A 146 -16.29 -0.35 5.02
C GLU A 146 -15.53 -0.62 6.32
N THR A 147 -14.39 0.08 6.50
CA THR A 147 -13.55 -0.02 7.70
C THR A 147 -12.68 1.24 7.85
N GLU A 148 -12.09 1.46 9.01
CA GLU A 148 -11.16 2.57 9.24
C GLU A 148 -9.75 2.30 8.75
N THR A 149 -9.31 1.04 8.77
CA THR A 149 -7.96 0.65 8.36
C THR A 149 -7.99 -0.65 7.59
N LEU A 150 -7.11 -0.80 6.60
CA LEU A 150 -6.95 -2.04 5.84
C LEU A 150 -5.53 -2.17 5.34
N THR A 151 -4.89 -3.29 5.61
CA THR A 151 -3.58 -3.63 5.06
C THR A 151 -3.76 -4.55 3.86
N LEU A 152 -3.19 -4.15 2.73
CA LEU A 152 -3.17 -4.93 1.49
C LEU A 152 -1.78 -5.52 1.29
N PHE A 153 -1.73 -6.76 0.82
CA PHE A 153 -0.54 -7.51 0.45
C PHE A 153 -0.64 -7.88 -1.04
N PRO A 154 -0.15 -7.01 -1.93
CA PRO A 154 -0.39 -7.16 -3.37
C PRO A 154 0.24 -8.43 -3.98
N ASP A 155 1.36 -8.91 -3.41
CA ASP A 155 2.08 -10.07 -3.94
C ASP A 155 1.38 -11.40 -3.62
N SER A 156 0.75 -11.48 -2.45
CA SER A 156 -0.02 -12.65 -1.98
C SER A 156 -1.53 -12.52 -2.18
N GLU A 157 -1.99 -11.41 -2.77
CA GLU A 157 -3.41 -11.08 -2.98
C GLU A 157 -4.25 -11.17 -1.69
N ARG A 158 -3.63 -10.83 -0.56
CA ARG A 158 -4.30 -10.82 0.75
C ARG A 158 -4.68 -9.42 1.18
N MET A 159 -5.70 -9.33 2.03
CA MET A 159 -6.05 -8.13 2.76
C MET A 159 -6.39 -8.48 4.21
N LYS A 160 -6.03 -7.61 5.13
CA LYS A 160 -6.22 -7.83 6.56
C LYS A 160 -6.55 -6.52 7.28
N THR A 161 -7.45 -6.60 8.23
CA THR A 161 -7.70 -5.54 9.22
C THR A 161 -8.08 -6.12 10.56
N ASP A 162 -7.71 -5.43 11.63
CA ASP A 162 -8.16 -5.73 12.99
C ASP A 162 -9.24 -4.74 13.46
N ALA A 163 -9.56 -3.73 12.63
CA ALA A 163 -10.59 -2.73 12.89
C ALA A 163 -12.02 -3.31 12.70
N PRO A 164 -13.06 -2.63 13.22
CA PRO A 164 -14.44 -2.98 12.91
C PRO A 164 -14.70 -2.91 11.40
N VAL A 165 -15.45 -3.88 10.90
CA VAL A 165 -15.78 -4.05 9.48
C VAL A 165 -17.30 -4.11 9.32
N LEU A 166 -17.81 -3.30 8.40
CA LEU A 166 -19.18 -3.41 7.89
C LEU A 166 -19.12 -3.96 6.47
N MET A 167 -19.58 -5.20 6.28
CA MET A 167 -19.67 -5.81 4.96
C MET A 167 -21.13 -5.90 4.53
N THR A 168 -21.41 -5.39 3.33
CA THR A 168 -22.74 -5.44 2.71
C THR A 168 -22.64 -6.23 1.41
N THR A 169 -23.47 -7.25 1.30
CA THR A 169 -23.67 -8.04 0.07
C THR A 169 -25.07 -7.82 -0.48
N ALA A 170 -25.41 -8.44 -1.59
CA ALA A 170 -26.75 -8.37 -2.17
C ALA A 170 -27.86 -8.87 -1.21
N SER A 171 -27.54 -9.80 -0.30
CA SER A 171 -28.51 -10.50 0.53
C SER A 171 -28.26 -10.43 2.04
N ALA A 172 -27.14 -9.85 2.46
CA ALA A 172 -26.77 -9.82 3.88
C ALA A 172 -25.99 -8.57 4.23
N VAL A 173 -26.11 -8.15 5.49
CA VAL A 173 -25.24 -7.17 6.13
C VAL A 173 -24.55 -7.86 7.30
N LEU A 174 -23.22 -7.72 7.34
CA LEU A 174 -22.38 -8.37 8.31
C LEU A 174 -21.53 -7.31 9.03
N ASN A 175 -21.55 -7.34 10.35
CA ASN A 175 -20.68 -6.56 11.21
C ASN A 175 -19.68 -7.51 11.89
N ALA A 176 -18.41 -7.25 11.75
CA ALA A 176 -17.34 -8.04 12.35
C ALA A 176 -16.28 -7.16 12.99
N LEU A 177 -15.49 -7.74 13.88
CA LEU A 177 -14.24 -7.16 14.36
C LEU A 177 -13.11 -7.96 13.73
N GLY A 178 -12.32 -7.29 12.88
CA GLY A 178 -11.27 -7.93 12.10
C GLY A 178 -11.78 -8.69 10.88
N LEU A 179 -10.92 -8.76 9.87
CA LEU A 179 -11.14 -9.50 8.63
C LEU A 179 -9.78 -9.90 8.05
N GLU A 180 -9.69 -11.12 7.56
CA GLU A 180 -8.61 -11.58 6.70
C GLU A 180 -9.22 -12.19 5.45
N ALA A 181 -8.85 -11.66 4.27
CA ALA A 181 -9.34 -12.15 3.00
C ALA A 181 -8.17 -12.45 2.07
N ASN A 182 -8.31 -13.54 1.31
CA ASN A 182 -7.34 -13.95 0.30
C ASN A 182 -8.07 -14.09 -1.04
N ASN A 183 -7.74 -13.21 -1.97
CA ASN A 183 -8.41 -13.17 -3.28
C ASN A 183 -7.95 -14.32 -4.19
N ALA A 184 -6.71 -14.81 -4.03
CA ALA A 184 -6.22 -15.96 -4.82
C ALA A 184 -6.95 -17.26 -4.46
N THR A 185 -7.29 -17.46 -3.19
CA THR A 185 -8.04 -18.63 -2.71
C THR A 185 -9.53 -18.38 -2.54
N GLN A 186 -10.00 -17.14 -2.75
CA GLN A 186 -11.39 -16.71 -2.57
C GLN A 186 -11.92 -16.97 -1.15
N LYS A 187 -11.06 -16.91 -0.15
CA LYS A 187 -11.39 -17.20 1.25
C LYS A 187 -11.48 -15.91 2.04
N ILE A 188 -12.50 -15.80 2.90
CA ILE A 188 -12.68 -14.70 3.85
C ILE A 188 -12.85 -15.32 5.23
N ASP A 189 -11.98 -14.92 6.16
CA ASP A 189 -12.01 -15.31 7.57
C ASP A 189 -12.29 -14.09 8.46
N PHE A 190 -13.07 -14.29 9.51
CA PHE A 190 -13.33 -13.29 10.52
C PHE A 190 -12.80 -13.81 11.85
N PRO A 191 -11.63 -13.30 12.32
CA PRO A 191 -10.97 -13.86 13.50
C PRO A 191 -11.72 -13.64 14.82
N HIS A 192 -12.65 -12.67 14.85
CA HIS A 192 -13.33 -12.29 16.07
C HIS A 192 -14.86 -12.31 15.89
N ARG A 193 -15.58 -11.57 16.79
CA ARG A 193 -17.06 -11.52 16.81
C ARG A 193 -17.63 -11.13 15.45
N VAL A 194 -18.62 -11.91 15.00
CA VAL A 194 -19.40 -11.65 13.78
C VAL A 194 -20.89 -11.60 14.12
N THR A 195 -21.59 -10.62 13.56
CA THR A 195 -23.04 -10.53 13.57
C THR A 195 -23.53 -10.37 12.15
N MET A 196 -24.39 -11.27 11.69
CA MET A 196 -24.92 -11.26 10.32
C MET A 196 -26.45 -11.11 10.36
N VAL A 197 -26.97 -10.22 9.53
CA VAL A 197 -28.40 -10.07 9.25
C VAL A 197 -28.64 -10.44 7.80
N ILE A 198 -29.47 -11.46 7.56
CA ILE A 198 -29.81 -11.94 6.23
C ILE A 198 -31.17 -11.37 5.84
N ASP A 199 -31.26 -10.72 4.68
CA ASP A 199 -32.51 -10.19 4.12
C ASP A 199 -33.10 -11.21 3.15
N ASN A 200 -34.01 -12.04 3.67
CA ASN A 200 -34.69 -13.08 2.89
C ASN A 200 -35.56 -12.52 1.76
N ALA A 201 -36.06 -11.28 1.87
CA ALA A 201 -36.86 -10.66 0.83
C ALA A 201 -36.02 -10.34 -0.41
N ARG A 202 -34.76 -9.94 -0.24
CA ARG A 202 -33.81 -9.71 -1.33
C ARG A 202 -33.36 -11.01 -1.99
N LEU A 203 -33.19 -12.08 -1.21
CA LEU A 203 -32.86 -13.41 -1.75
C LEU A 203 -33.93 -13.92 -2.72
N GLN A 204 -35.21 -13.73 -2.43
CA GLN A 204 -36.31 -14.17 -3.29
C GLN A 204 -36.36 -13.36 -4.59
N GLN A 205 -36.09 -12.07 -4.57
CA GLN A 205 -36.04 -11.24 -5.77
C GLN A 205 -34.87 -11.60 -6.71
N ALA A 206 -33.74 -12.03 -6.13
CA ALA A 206 -32.56 -12.46 -6.89
C ALA A 206 -32.76 -13.80 -7.59
N GLN A 207 -33.68 -14.65 -7.10
CA GLN A 207 -33.98 -15.99 -7.64
C GLN A 207 -35.15 -16.00 -8.64
N THR A 208 -35.86 -14.89 -8.86
CA THR A 208 -36.96 -14.84 -9.81
C THR A 208 -36.36 -14.71 -11.24
N PRO A 209 -36.37 -15.75 -12.07
CA PRO A 209 -35.91 -15.65 -13.44
C PRO A 209 -36.86 -14.68 -14.18
N THR A 210 -36.32 -13.70 -14.86
CA THR A 210 -37.06 -12.80 -15.73
C THR A 210 -37.65 -13.62 -16.88
N ASN A 211 -38.84 -14.15 -16.66
CA ASN A 211 -39.57 -14.89 -17.66
C ASN A 211 -40.07 -13.89 -18.72
N THR A 212 -39.19 -13.58 -19.66
CA THR A 212 -39.56 -12.79 -20.84
C THR A 212 -40.49 -13.66 -21.68
N LYS A 213 -41.81 -13.50 -21.47
CA LYS A 213 -42.85 -14.09 -22.31
C LYS A 213 -42.57 -13.63 -23.74
N ALA A 214 -41.99 -14.51 -24.54
CA ALA A 214 -41.93 -14.37 -25.97
C ALA A 214 -43.37 -14.24 -26.49
N LYS A 215 -43.71 -13.10 -27.07
CA LYS A 215 -44.96 -12.79 -27.69
C LYS A 215 -45.10 -13.69 -28.93
N PRO A 216 -46.15 -14.52 -29.10
CA PRO A 216 -46.27 -15.40 -30.27
C PRO A 216 -46.51 -14.53 -31.49
N GLN A 217 -45.59 -14.62 -32.50
CA GLN A 217 -45.77 -14.03 -33.82
C GLN A 217 -46.91 -14.76 -34.54
N ARG A 218 -48.03 -14.07 -34.71
CA ARG A 218 -49.11 -14.53 -35.62
C ARG A 218 -48.58 -14.52 -37.06
N ARG A 219 -48.30 -15.73 -37.58
CA ARG A 219 -48.02 -15.99 -39.00
C ARG A 219 -49.32 -15.79 -39.78
N LYS A 220 -49.48 -14.65 -40.52
CA LYS A 220 -50.54 -14.48 -41.51
C LYS A 220 -50.25 -15.38 -42.70
N LEU A 221 -51.04 -16.44 -42.86
CA LEU A 221 -51.14 -17.16 -44.10
C LEU A 221 -51.85 -16.28 -45.15
N ARG A 222 -51.19 -16.01 -46.26
CA ARG A 222 -51.78 -15.47 -47.48
C ARG A 222 -52.22 -16.64 -48.35
N LYS A 223 -53.50 -16.62 -48.73
CA LYS A 223 -53.99 -17.38 -49.86
C LYS A 223 -53.52 -16.75 -51.16
#